data_531516fe24cb08315793a56f1ddf28a7
#
_entry.id   531516fe24cb08315793a56f1ddf28a7
#
_cell.length_a   1.000
_cell.length_b   1.000
_cell.length_c   1.000
_cell.angle_alpha   90.00
_cell.angle_beta   90.00
_cell.angle_gamma   90.00
#
_symmetry.space_group_name_H-M   'P 1'
#
loop_
_entity.id
_entity.type
_entity.pdbx_description
1 polymer ?
#
loop_
_entity_poly.entity_id
_entity_poly.type
_entity_poly.pdbx_seq_one_letter_code
_entity_poly.pdbx_strand_id
1 'polypeptide(L)'
;SVAKQYQNQGLSLPDLINEGNLGLIKAAEKFDETRGFKFISYAVWWIRQSILQALAEQSRIVRLPLNQVGSLNKISKAFSKFEQENERKPSPEELADELEIPVDKISDTLKVSGRHISVDAPFVEGEDNSLLDVLVNDDAPIADRSLMNESLSKEIDRALATLTERESEIIKMF
;
A
#
# COMPACT_ATOMS: atom_id res chain seq x y z
N SER A 1 -24.28 -6.66 17.01
CA SER A 1 -23.34 -7.45 17.84
C SER A 1 -22.12 -7.91 17.02
N VAL A 2 -22.31 -8.55 15.84
CA VAL A 2 -21.20 -9.05 15.00
C VAL A 2 -20.27 -7.91 14.54
N ALA A 3 -20.80 -6.80 14.04
CA ALA A 3 -20.00 -5.66 13.55
C ALA A 3 -19.04 -5.08 14.60
N LYS A 4 -19.40 -5.14 15.90
CA LYS A 4 -18.53 -4.64 16.97
C LYS A 4 -17.19 -5.40 17.08
N GLN A 5 -17.13 -6.65 16.64
CA GLN A 5 -15.89 -7.45 16.68
C GLN A 5 -14.86 -6.99 15.63
N TYR A 6 -15.30 -6.23 14.63
CA TYR A 6 -14.47 -5.76 13.51
C TYR A 6 -14.19 -4.25 13.55
N GLN A 7 -14.46 -3.60 14.68
CA GLN A 7 -14.12 -2.18 14.88
C GLN A 7 -12.60 -1.95 14.80
N ASN A 8 -12.21 -0.73 14.45
CA ASN A 8 -10.81 -0.27 14.39
C ASN A 8 -9.93 -0.99 13.33
N GLN A 9 -10.56 -1.59 12.33
CA GLN A 9 -9.85 -2.26 11.23
C GLN A 9 -9.84 -1.46 9.92
N GLY A 10 -10.21 -0.18 9.97
CA GLY A 10 -10.16 0.73 8.81
C GLY A 10 -11.53 1.16 8.28
N LEU A 11 -12.63 0.61 8.79
CA LEU A 11 -13.99 1.05 8.51
C LEU A 11 -14.68 1.55 9.77
N SER A 12 -15.59 2.52 9.61
CA SER A 12 -16.41 3.02 10.70
C SER A 12 -17.47 1.99 11.14
N LEU A 13 -17.92 2.06 12.39
CA LEU A 13 -18.96 1.13 12.87
C LEU A 13 -20.28 1.22 12.06
N PRO A 14 -20.77 2.40 11.67
CA PRO A 14 -21.93 2.51 10.78
C PRO A 14 -21.74 1.78 9.45
N ASP A 15 -20.57 1.90 8.81
CA ASP A 15 -20.27 1.23 7.55
C ASP A 15 -20.26 -0.29 7.72
N LEU A 16 -19.62 -0.79 8.80
CA LEU A 16 -19.62 -2.22 9.13
C LEU A 16 -21.04 -2.77 9.37
N ILE A 17 -21.93 -1.97 9.96
CA ILE A 17 -23.33 -2.36 10.16
C ILE A 17 -24.05 -2.42 8.81
N ASN A 18 -23.86 -1.43 7.94
CA ASN A 18 -24.47 -1.37 6.62
C ASN A 18 -24.03 -2.55 5.74
N GLU A 19 -22.72 -2.84 5.72
CA GLU A 19 -22.18 -4.00 5.01
C GLU A 19 -22.72 -5.33 5.59
N GLY A 20 -22.84 -5.41 6.91
CA GLY A 20 -23.49 -6.53 7.58
C GLY A 20 -24.96 -6.70 7.19
N ASN A 21 -25.71 -5.61 7.01
CA ASN A 21 -27.09 -5.62 6.56
C ASN A 21 -27.23 -6.12 5.12
N LEU A 22 -26.27 -5.75 4.23
CA LEU A 22 -26.22 -6.31 2.87
C LEU A 22 -26.00 -7.83 2.91
N GLY A 23 -25.12 -8.30 3.80
CA GLY A 23 -24.96 -9.74 4.04
C GLY A 23 -26.23 -10.42 4.55
N LEU A 24 -26.98 -9.76 5.43
CA LEU A 24 -28.25 -10.26 5.96
C LEU A 24 -29.33 -10.38 4.88
N ILE A 25 -29.42 -9.41 3.96
CA ILE A 25 -30.35 -9.44 2.83
C ILE A 25 -30.03 -10.64 1.93
N LYS A 26 -28.74 -10.82 1.56
CA LYS A 26 -28.30 -11.97 0.77
C LYS A 26 -28.60 -13.32 1.46
N ALA A 27 -28.50 -13.34 2.80
CA ALA A 27 -28.86 -14.52 3.58
C ALA A 27 -30.36 -14.81 3.51
N ALA A 28 -31.21 -13.78 3.58
CA ALA A 28 -32.66 -13.92 3.51
C ALA A 28 -33.13 -14.46 2.13
N GLU A 29 -32.52 -13.97 1.04
CA GLU A 29 -32.79 -14.41 -0.32
C GLU A 29 -32.48 -15.91 -0.55
N LYS A 30 -31.43 -16.41 0.13
CA LYS A 30 -30.88 -17.76 -0.08
C LYS A 30 -31.30 -18.75 1.01
N PHE A 31 -32.02 -18.29 2.03
CA PHE A 31 -32.43 -19.14 3.13
C PHE A 31 -33.61 -20.07 2.73
N ASP A 32 -33.44 -21.34 3.02
CA ASP A 32 -34.46 -22.39 2.82
C ASP A 32 -34.98 -22.84 4.19
N GLU A 33 -36.22 -22.47 4.49
CA GLU A 33 -36.90 -22.79 5.74
C GLU A 33 -37.21 -24.28 5.91
N THR A 34 -37.25 -25.05 4.81
CA THR A 34 -37.60 -26.47 4.83
C THR A 34 -36.54 -27.34 5.50
N ARG A 35 -35.32 -26.82 5.63
CA ARG A 35 -34.15 -27.53 6.21
C ARG A 35 -34.15 -27.61 7.73
N GLY A 36 -35.09 -26.99 8.43
CA GLY A 36 -35.23 -27.07 9.89
C GLY A 36 -34.19 -26.34 10.72
N PHE A 37 -33.29 -25.54 10.11
CA PHE A 37 -32.32 -24.71 10.82
C PHE A 37 -32.87 -23.32 11.11
N LYS A 38 -32.41 -22.71 12.22
CA LYS A 38 -32.78 -21.32 12.54
C LYS A 38 -32.08 -20.36 11.58
N PHE A 39 -32.82 -19.41 11.01
CA PHE A 39 -32.30 -18.38 10.11
C PHE A 39 -31.07 -17.67 10.65
N ILE A 40 -31.06 -17.33 11.95
CA ILE A 40 -29.96 -16.60 12.55
C ILE A 40 -28.60 -17.34 12.46
N SER A 41 -28.62 -18.66 12.56
CA SER A 41 -27.40 -19.49 12.45
C SER A 41 -26.81 -19.44 11.04
N TYR A 42 -27.67 -19.39 10.02
CA TYR A 42 -27.27 -19.23 8.63
C TYR A 42 -26.84 -17.79 8.30
N ALA A 43 -27.60 -16.81 8.77
CA ALA A 43 -27.36 -15.39 8.49
C ALA A 43 -26.04 -14.88 9.06
N VAL A 44 -25.58 -15.38 10.21
CA VAL A 44 -24.29 -14.96 10.82
C VAL A 44 -23.10 -15.19 9.87
N TRP A 45 -23.12 -16.27 9.08
CA TRP A 45 -22.08 -16.55 8.10
C TRP A 45 -22.06 -15.52 6.98
N TRP A 46 -23.20 -15.15 6.46
CA TRP A 46 -23.34 -14.14 5.40
C TRP A 46 -22.96 -12.75 5.90
N ILE A 47 -23.39 -12.39 7.11
CA ILE A 47 -23.03 -11.12 7.75
C ILE A 47 -21.51 -11.02 7.91
N ARG A 48 -20.87 -12.07 8.43
CA ARG A 48 -19.43 -12.12 8.61
C ARG A 48 -18.68 -12.03 7.28
N GLN A 49 -19.14 -12.79 6.28
CA GLN A 49 -18.53 -12.79 4.96
C GLN A 49 -18.61 -11.42 4.29
N SER A 50 -19.76 -10.74 4.37
CA SER A 50 -19.95 -9.42 3.80
C SER A 50 -19.04 -8.37 4.49
N ILE A 51 -18.96 -8.40 5.82
CA ILE A 51 -18.08 -7.51 6.58
C ILE A 51 -16.60 -7.73 6.24
N LEU A 52 -16.14 -8.98 6.17
CA LEU A 52 -14.76 -9.31 5.82
C LEU A 52 -14.42 -8.90 4.39
N GLN A 53 -15.37 -9.07 3.46
CA GLN A 53 -15.19 -8.61 2.09
C GLN A 53 -15.08 -7.09 2.02
N ALA A 54 -15.96 -6.37 2.70
CA ALA A 54 -15.91 -4.90 2.76
C ALA A 54 -14.61 -4.38 3.39
N LEU A 55 -14.14 -5.00 4.46
CA LEU A 55 -12.85 -4.69 5.07
C LEU A 55 -11.69 -4.91 4.09
N ALA A 56 -11.70 -6.01 3.34
CA ALA A 56 -10.64 -6.29 2.38
C ALA A 56 -10.63 -5.30 1.20
N GLU A 57 -11.80 -4.79 0.80
CA GLU A 57 -11.96 -3.91 -0.36
C GLU A 57 -11.83 -2.41 -0.03
N GLN A 58 -12.29 -1.98 1.16
CA GLN A 58 -12.49 -0.57 1.47
C GLN A 58 -11.67 -0.06 2.66
N SER A 59 -11.01 -0.94 3.44
CA SER A 59 -10.26 -0.51 4.63
C SER A 59 -8.95 0.22 4.32
N ARG A 60 -8.46 0.15 3.08
CA ARG A 60 -7.21 0.77 2.64
C ARG A 60 -7.46 1.88 1.63
N ILE A 61 -6.69 2.97 1.71
CA ILE A 61 -6.73 4.08 0.73
C ILE A 61 -6.39 3.55 -0.67
N VAL A 62 -5.35 2.72 -0.79
CA VAL A 62 -5.03 2.00 -2.02
C VAL A 62 -5.57 0.59 -1.90
N ARG A 63 -6.58 0.26 -2.70
CA ARG A 63 -7.22 -1.05 -2.71
C ARG A 63 -6.25 -2.15 -3.13
N LEU A 64 -6.23 -3.24 -2.39
CA LEU A 64 -5.49 -4.45 -2.75
C LEU A 64 -6.45 -5.53 -3.28
N PRO A 65 -6.03 -6.34 -4.27
CA PRO A 65 -6.78 -7.52 -4.68
C PRO A 65 -6.98 -8.50 -3.52
N LEU A 66 -8.14 -9.17 -3.48
CA LEU A 66 -8.50 -10.11 -2.41
C LEU A 66 -7.46 -11.22 -2.21
N ASN A 67 -6.82 -11.68 -3.29
CA ASN A 67 -5.77 -12.68 -3.25
C ASN A 67 -4.55 -12.18 -2.44
N GLN A 68 -4.16 -10.92 -2.61
CA GLN A 68 -3.05 -10.31 -1.87
C GLN A 68 -3.42 -10.11 -0.40
N VAL A 69 -4.65 -9.69 -0.10
CA VAL A 69 -5.16 -9.58 1.27
C VAL A 69 -5.15 -10.95 1.96
N GLY A 70 -5.54 -12.01 1.24
CA GLY A 70 -5.46 -13.39 1.73
C GLY A 70 -4.03 -13.83 2.06
N SER A 71 -3.08 -13.52 1.18
CA SER A 71 -1.66 -13.80 1.38
C SER A 71 -1.08 -13.01 2.56
N LEU A 72 -1.40 -11.71 2.67
CA LEU A 72 -1.02 -10.87 3.81
C LEU A 72 -1.50 -11.44 5.14
N ASN A 73 -2.76 -11.89 5.20
CA ASN A 73 -3.33 -12.47 6.41
C ASN A 73 -2.63 -13.78 6.80
N LYS A 74 -2.25 -14.62 5.83
CA LYS A 74 -1.49 -15.85 6.08
C LYS A 74 -0.10 -15.53 6.62
N ILE A 75 0.62 -14.62 5.96
CA ILE A 75 1.95 -14.19 6.38
C ILE A 75 1.91 -13.56 7.78
N SER A 76 0.93 -12.68 8.05
CA SER A 76 0.78 -12.06 9.37
C SER A 76 0.51 -13.07 10.48
N LYS A 77 -0.27 -14.12 10.21
CA LYS A 77 -0.50 -15.20 11.19
C LYS A 77 0.75 -16.03 11.44
N ALA A 78 1.47 -16.41 10.38
CA ALA A 78 2.73 -17.13 10.50
C ALA A 78 3.77 -16.29 11.25
N PHE A 79 3.86 -14.99 10.93
CA PHE A 79 4.72 -14.05 11.63
C PHE A 79 4.45 -14.00 13.13
N SER A 80 3.18 -13.81 13.53
CA SER A 80 2.79 -13.75 14.95
C SER A 80 3.03 -15.07 15.68
N LYS A 81 2.80 -16.20 14.99
CA LYS A 81 3.06 -17.53 15.55
C LYS A 81 4.56 -17.74 15.79
N PHE A 82 5.39 -17.41 14.79
CA PHE A 82 6.84 -17.54 14.88
C PHE A 82 7.43 -16.63 15.99
N GLU A 83 6.95 -15.38 16.08
CA GLU A 83 7.37 -14.42 17.11
C GLU A 83 6.99 -14.93 18.52
N GLN A 84 5.83 -15.57 18.66
CA GLN A 84 5.39 -16.15 19.92
C GLN A 84 6.21 -17.39 20.33
N GLU A 85 6.64 -18.22 19.35
CA GLU A 85 7.41 -19.45 19.60
C GLU A 85 8.91 -19.16 19.81
N ASN A 86 9.48 -18.19 19.12
CA ASN A 86 10.93 -17.94 19.08
C ASN A 86 11.36 -16.63 19.76
N GLU A 87 10.44 -15.82 20.27
CA GLU A 87 10.69 -14.51 20.93
C GLU A 87 11.50 -13.52 20.04
N ARG A 88 11.53 -13.75 18.72
CA ARG A 88 12.21 -12.91 17.73
C ARG A 88 11.38 -12.80 16.44
N LYS A 89 11.65 -11.77 15.65
CA LYS A 89 11.03 -11.61 14.33
C LYS A 89 11.58 -12.64 13.34
N PRO A 90 10.71 -13.30 12.55
CA PRO A 90 11.15 -14.21 11.50
C PRO A 90 11.84 -13.47 10.35
N SER A 91 12.79 -14.13 9.70
CA SER A 91 13.32 -13.67 8.41
C SER A 91 12.35 -14.01 7.27
N PRO A 92 12.42 -13.32 6.11
CA PRO A 92 11.61 -13.67 4.95
C PRO A 92 11.82 -15.11 4.46
N GLU A 93 13.01 -15.66 4.66
CA GLU A 93 13.37 -17.04 4.29
C GLU A 93 12.67 -18.06 5.21
N GLU A 94 12.66 -17.82 6.51
CA GLU A 94 11.98 -18.68 7.50
C GLU A 94 10.45 -18.69 7.27
N LEU A 95 9.87 -17.55 6.90
CA LEU A 95 8.45 -17.48 6.53
C LEU A 95 8.16 -18.21 5.20
N ALA A 96 9.12 -18.20 4.27
CA ALA A 96 9.02 -18.89 3.00
C ALA A 96 8.98 -20.42 3.20
N ASP A 97 9.84 -20.92 4.07
CA ASP A 97 9.90 -22.33 4.43
C ASP A 97 8.64 -22.81 5.16
N GLU A 98 8.13 -22.00 6.12
CA GLU A 98 6.91 -22.37 6.88
C GLU A 98 5.65 -22.33 6.01
N LEU A 99 5.56 -21.39 5.06
CA LEU A 99 4.37 -21.20 4.23
C LEU A 99 4.44 -21.90 2.87
N GLU A 100 5.58 -22.51 2.52
CA GLU A 100 5.87 -23.10 1.20
C GLU A 100 5.64 -22.11 0.05
N ILE A 101 6.02 -20.84 0.25
CA ILE A 101 5.87 -19.75 -0.71
C ILE A 101 7.24 -19.21 -1.10
N PRO A 102 7.50 -18.88 -2.39
CA PRO A 102 8.77 -18.27 -2.78
C PRO A 102 9.09 -17.00 -1.98
N VAL A 103 10.37 -16.84 -1.61
CA VAL A 103 10.88 -15.70 -0.81
C VAL A 103 10.55 -14.35 -1.44
N ASP A 104 10.66 -14.26 -2.78
CA ASP A 104 10.35 -13.04 -3.54
C ASP A 104 8.91 -12.57 -3.30
N LYS A 105 7.94 -13.50 -3.33
CA LYS A 105 6.53 -13.18 -3.06
C LYS A 105 6.29 -12.70 -1.64
N ILE A 106 7.01 -13.26 -0.67
CA ILE A 106 6.90 -12.80 0.73
C ILE A 106 7.48 -11.41 0.87
N SER A 107 8.67 -11.17 0.30
CA SER A 107 9.31 -9.85 0.31
C SER A 107 8.41 -8.78 -0.32
N ASP A 108 7.84 -9.04 -1.49
CA ASP A 108 6.93 -8.11 -2.16
C ASP A 108 5.64 -7.89 -1.37
N THR A 109 5.08 -8.95 -0.76
CA THR A 109 3.89 -8.84 0.07
C THR A 109 4.17 -8.02 1.34
N LEU A 110 5.34 -8.18 1.95
CA LEU A 110 5.76 -7.40 3.12
C LEU A 110 5.96 -5.92 2.78
N LYS A 111 6.52 -5.57 1.62
CA LYS A 111 6.64 -4.17 1.15
C LYS A 111 5.27 -3.48 1.05
N VAL A 112 4.24 -4.21 0.60
CA VAL A 112 2.88 -3.71 0.43
C VAL A 112 2.07 -3.76 1.74
N SER A 113 2.56 -4.45 2.78
CA SER A 113 1.84 -4.64 4.05
C SER A 113 1.66 -3.34 4.83
N GLY A 114 2.55 -2.36 4.66
CA GLY A 114 2.53 -1.08 5.36
C GLY A 114 1.19 -0.36 5.25
N ARG A 115 0.76 0.28 6.34
CA ARG A 115 -0.37 1.23 6.29
C ARG A 115 0.13 2.57 5.78
N HIS A 116 -0.74 3.30 5.10
CA HIS A 116 -0.45 4.67 4.68
C HIS A 116 -0.29 5.58 5.90
N ILE A 117 0.70 6.46 5.83
CA ILE A 117 0.95 7.50 6.84
C ILE A 117 0.53 8.82 6.22
N SER A 118 -0.09 9.70 7.02
CA SER A 118 -0.43 11.05 6.57
C SER A 118 0.86 11.87 6.40
N VAL A 119 0.99 12.54 5.26
CA VAL A 119 2.13 13.42 4.98
C VAL A 119 2.06 14.70 5.80
N ASP A 120 0.83 15.13 6.14
CA ASP A 120 0.56 16.33 6.95
C ASP A 120 0.57 16.05 8.46
N ALA A 121 0.74 14.79 8.88
CA ALA A 121 0.76 14.47 10.29
C ALA A 121 2.05 14.99 10.94
N PRO A 122 1.99 15.69 12.09
CA PRO A 122 3.16 16.13 12.81
C PRO A 122 3.95 14.89 13.34
N PHE A 123 5.27 15.01 13.40
CA PHE A 123 6.13 13.95 13.97
C PHE A 123 5.93 13.77 15.47
N VAL A 124 5.68 14.87 16.18
CA VAL A 124 5.41 14.89 17.61
C VAL A 124 4.17 15.73 17.85
N GLU A 125 3.30 15.30 18.74
CA GLU A 125 2.11 16.09 19.13
C GLU A 125 2.54 17.46 19.69
N GLY A 126 2.11 18.54 19.01
CA GLY A 126 2.40 19.91 19.38
C GLY A 126 3.54 20.58 18.60
N GLU A 127 4.16 19.91 17.67
CA GLU A 127 5.08 20.49 16.69
C GLU A 127 4.41 20.76 15.35
N ASP A 128 4.79 21.87 14.69
CA ASP A 128 4.29 22.24 13.36
C ASP A 128 5.01 21.49 12.21
N ASN A 129 6.09 20.74 12.50
CA ASN A 129 6.88 20.02 11.50
C ASN A 129 6.17 18.75 11.05
N SER A 130 5.86 18.67 9.77
CA SER A 130 5.22 17.52 9.11
C SER A 130 6.20 16.71 8.28
N LEU A 131 5.80 15.49 7.88
CA LEU A 131 6.60 14.69 6.94
C LEU A 131 6.79 15.42 5.60
N LEU A 132 5.84 16.27 5.21
CA LEU A 132 5.91 17.06 3.98
C LEU A 132 7.11 18.02 3.98
N ASP A 133 7.47 18.60 5.13
CA ASP A 133 8.56 19.56 5.25
C ASP A 133 9.94 18.90 5.10
N VAL A 134 10.02 17.59 5.31
CA VAL A 134 11.26 16.80 5.20
C VAL A 134 11.42 16.15 3.83
N LEU A 135 10.32 15.98 3.08
CA LEU A 135 10.37 15.41 1.74
C LEU A 135 10.97 16.40 0.75
N VAL A 136 12.16 16.07 0.26
CA VAL A 136 12.86 16.84 -0.77
C VAL A 136 12.50 16.26 -2.14
N ASN A 137 12.19 17.14 -3.09
CA ASN A 137 12.00 16.75 -4.48
C ASN A 137 13.36 16.75 -5.20
N ASP A 138 13.98 15.58 -5.32
CA ASP A 138 15.28 15.41 -5.99
C ASP A 138 15.20 15.66 -7.51
N ASP A 139 14.02 15.57 -8.11
CA ASP A 139 13.79 15.81 -9.54
C ASP A 139 13.48 17.29 -9.85
N ALA A 140 13.38 18.14 -8.82
CA ALA A 140 13.16 19.56 -9.06
C ALA A 140 14.36 20.17 -9.80
N PRO A 141 14.14 20.90 -10.92
CA PRO A 141 15.24 21.55 -11.62
C PRO A 141 15.87 22.59 -10.68
N ILE A 142 17.13 22.36 -10.34
CA ILE A 142 17.92 23.31 -9.55
C ILE A 142 17.99 24.62 -10.36
N ALA A 143 17.67 25.75 -9.73
CA ALA A 143 17.62 27.05 -10.42
C ALA A 143 18.94 27.39 -11.16
N ASP A 144 20.06 26.94 -10.63
CA ASP A 144 21.39 27.17 -11.20
C ASP A 144 21.68 26.30 -12.44
N ARG A 145 20.95 25.19 -12.65
CA ARG A 145 21.23 24.25 -13.74
C ARG A 145 20.99 24.87 -15.11
N SER A 146 19.96 25.69 -15.26
CA SER A 146 19.70 26.41 -16.48
C SER A 146 20.77 27.46 -16.77
N LEU A 147 21.21 28.18 -15.74
CA LEU A 147 22.27 29.19 -15.83
C LEU A 147 23.62 28.54 -16.18
N MET A 148 23.95 27.42 -15.55
CA MET A 148 25.16 26.64 -15.88
C MET A 148 25.15 26.15 -17.32
N ASN A 149 24.02 25.62 -17.80
CA ASN A 149 23.88 25.17 -19.18
C ASN A 149 24.01 26.33 -20.17
N GLU A 150 23.42 27.49 -19.87
CA GLU A 150 23.56 28.69 -20.70
C GLU A 150 25.03 29.22 -20.71
N SER A 151 25.70 29.23 -19.57
CA SER A 151 27.11 29.59 -19.47
C SER A 151 27.98 28.63 -20.28
N LEU A 152 27.77 27.33 -20.14
CA LEU A 152 28.47 26.29 -20.91
C LEU A 152 28.25 26.46 -22.43
N SER A 153 27.03 26.72 -22.86
CA SER A 153 26.71 26.97 -24.26
C SER A 153 27.49 28.18 -24.79
N LYS A 154 27.53 29.27 -24.04
CA LYS A 154 28.30 30.47 -24.43
C LYS A 154 29.81 30.19 -24.51
N GLU A 155 30.35 29.38 -23.60
CA GLU A 155 31.78 29.00 -23.66
C GLU A 155 32.07 28.10 -24.87
N ILE A 156 31.18 27.17 -25.18
CA ILE A 156 31.28 26.31 -26.38
C ILE A 156 31.23 27.19 -27.65
N ASP A 157 30.32 28.13 -27.74
CA ASP A 157 30.23 29.05 -28.90
C ASP A 157 31.49 29.91 -29.05
N ARG A 158 32.05 30.37 -27.96
CA ARG A 158 33.34 31.10 -27.98
C ARG A 158 34.50 30.22 -28.46
N ALA A 159 34.58 28.98 -27.99
CA ALA A 159 35.59 28.03 -28.43
C ALA A 159 35.44 27.70 -29.93
N LEU A 160 34.21 27.48 -30.39
CA LEU A 160 33.93 27.23 -31.83
C LEU A 160 34.27 28.43 -32.72
N ALA A 161 34.14 29.65 -32.22
CA ALA A 161 34.48 30.86 -32.98
C ALA A 161 36.03 31.04 -33.18
N THR A 162 36.87 30.31 -32.43
CA THR A 162 38.31 30.30 -32.64
C THR A 162 38.80 29.33 -33.68
N LEU A 163 37.91 28.43 -34.19
CA LEU A 163 38.21 27.41 -35.19
C LEU A 163 37.90 27.92 -36.62
N THR A 164 38.47 27.27 -37.63
CA THR A 164 38.11 27.53 -39.00
C THR A 164 36.67 27.08 -39.31
N GLU A 165 36.01 27.70 -40.31
CA GLU A 165 34.62 27.37 -40.63
C GLU A 165 34.36 25.85 -40.82
N ARG A 166 35.29 25.19 -41.53
CA ARG A 166 35.20 23.74 -41.79
C ARG A 166 35.29 22.88 -40.50
N GLU A 167 36.19 23.27 -39.59
CA GLU A 167 36.37 22.58 -38.30
C GLU A 167 35.17 22.78 -37.39
N SER A 168 34.62 23.99 -37.36
CA SER A 168 33.42 24.33 -36.60
C SER A 168 32.19 23.56 -37.10
N GLU A 169 31.98 23.39 -38.42
CA GLU A 169 30.89 22.60 -39.01
C GLU A 169 31.04 21.12 -38.65
N ILE A 170 32.22 20.55 -38.74
CA ILE A 170 32.45 19.14 -38.40
C ILE A 170 32.10 18.86 -36.95
N ILE A 171 32.52 19.73 -36.01
CA ILE A 171 32.25 19.56 -34.57
C ILE A 171 30.75 19.71 -34.26
N LYS A 172 30.02 20.60 -34.98
CA LYS A 172 28.56 20.77 -34.80
C LYS A 172 27.73 19.60 -35.32
N MET A 173 28.29 18.76 -36.21
CA MET A 173 27.62 17.57 -36.78
C MET A 173 27.84 16.31 -35.93
N PHE A 174 28.78 16.33 -34.99
CA PHE A 174 29.05 15.25 -34.05
C PHE A 174 28.41 15.51 -32.68
#